data_dfff64771973808f7158546ff9eb705b
#
_entry.id   dfff64771973808f7158546ff9eb705b
#
_cell.length_a   1.000
_cell.length_b   1.000
_cell.length_c   1.000
_cell.angle_alpha   90.00
_cell.angle_beta   90.00
_cell.angle_gamma   90.00
#
_symmetry.space_group_name_H-M   'P 1'
#
loop_
_entity.id
_entity.type
_entity.pdbx_description
1 polymer ?
#
loop_
_entity_poly.entity_id
_entity_poly.type
_entity_poly.pdbx_seq_one_letter_code
_entity_poly.pdbx_strand_id
1 'polypeptide(L)'
;MNKIKLGILGTGYIATKMAEAVKYLENHSMGIEAYAVASRNKSKADQFVQEHRFQKAYGSYEDLVNDPIVHLIYIATPHSEHFENAKLCIEKGKAVLVEKAFTSNAKQGSILISLAEEKGVLLVEAMWTRFLPAIKIIKDWITAGRIGEVKLIEADFSQPISHIERLQNPSLAGGALLDLGIYCLTFADLFLEGNIISTQSHCIPFKTGVDASDWITLTYSSGQKAFLKTSMVTPPKNEGILYGSKGYIRVENLNNMVRLELLDHTSQLLETIVPPMLMNGYEYQLLACKKALEAKPRIEGNRKIWECEEMPHSKTLSMMEQLDSLRDSFGVTYPFEIPNSKIWDRSKNKSILQLYNIETKECIRLKEFDYVIEAPNWSTNGDFLTYNSNGKIFKYDITTATITEVPSYYIDQCNNDHVLAPDGSGLYVSHHTKEDGLSRIYRIFFDGRKP
;
A
#
# COMPACT_ATOMS: atom_id res chain seq x y z
N MET A 1 25.25 11.94 20.52
CA MET A 1 24.01 12.46 19.93
C MET A 1 22.92 12.53 20.99
N ASN A 2 22.07 13.54 20.96
CA ASN A 2 20.85 13.54 21.78
C ASN A 2 19.99 12.33 21.35
N LYS A 3 19.20 11.79 22.28
CA LYS A 3 18.29 10.66 22.00
C LYS A 3 17.39 10.95 20.82
N ILE A 4 17.19 9.97 19.93
CA ILE A 4 16.29 10.08 18.79
C ILE A 4 14.85 10.00 19.28
N LYS A 5 14.04 11.02 18.96
CA LYS A 5 12.61 11.06 19.26
C LYS A 5 11.84 10.45 18.08
N LEU A 6 11.18 9.30 18.31
CA LEU A 6 10.36 8.62 17.32
C LEU A 6 8.93 9.16 17.32
N GLY A 7 8.43 9.52 16.13
CA GLY A 7 7.02 9.73 15.83
C GLY A 7 6.44 8.54 15.04
N ILE A 8 5.17 8.22 15.26
CA ILE A 8 4.45 7.14 14.53
C ILE A 8 3.24 7.74 13.82
N LEU A 9 3.10 7.49 12.51
CA LEU A 9 1.90 7.78 11.75
C LEU A 9 1.03 6.52 11.64
N GLY A 10 -0.14 6.53 12.27
CA GLY A 10 -1.05 5.41 12.38
C GLY A 10 -1.09 4.81 13.78
N THR A 11 -2.21 4.12 14.08
CA THR A 11 -2.49 3.50 15.39
C THR A 11 -2.99 2.06 15.23
N GLY A 12 -2.59 1.39 14.14
CA GLY A 12 -2.96 0.00 13.84
C GLY A 12 -2.07 -1.02 14.54
N TYR A 13 -2.31 -2.31 14.24
CA TYR A 13 -1.57 -3.44 14.82
C TYR A 13 -0.04 -3.29 14.70
N ILE A 14 0.46 -2.88 13.51
CA ILE A 14 1.91 -2.76 13.30
C ILE A 14 2.51 -1.58 14.08
N ALA A 15 1.74 -0.49 14.25
CA ALA A 15 2.13 0.61 15.12
C ALA A 15 2.29 0.17 16.58
N THR A 16 1.42 -0.74 17.06
CA THR A 16 1.55 -1.36 18.40
C THR A 16 2.85 -2.15 18.53
N LYS A 17 3.21 -2.95 17.51
CA LYS A 17 4.48 -3.71 17.52
C LYS A 17 5.70 -2.79 17.55
N MET A 18 5.66 -1.70 16.80
CA MET A 18 6.71 -0.68 16.83
C MET A 18 6.76 0.05 18.18
N ALA A 19 5.59 0.32 18.79
CA ALA A 19 5.53 0.93 20.11
C ALA A 19 6.17 0.04 21.18
N GLU A 20 5.92 -1.27 21.16
CA GLU A 20 6.59 -2.25 22.02
C GLU A 20 8.12 -2.21 21.84
N ALA A 21 8.59 -2.22 20.59
CA ALA A 21 10.02 -2.17 20.25
C ALA A 21 10.69 -0.88 20.74
N VAL A 22 10.11 0.29 20.44
CA VAL A 22 10.72 1.57 20.87
C VAL A 22 10.71 1.74 22.38
N LYS A 23 9.67 1.25 23.06
CA LYS A 23 9.63 1.28 24.55
C LYS A 23 10.69 0.36 25.16
N TYR A 24 10.96 -0.79 24.54
CA TYR A 24 12.09 -1.63 24.93
C TYR A 24 13.41 -0.89 24.83
N LEU A 25 13.69 -0.24 23.67
CA LEU A 25 14.91 0.54 23.44
C LEU A 25 15.05 1.73 24.42
N GLU A 26 13.95 2.42 24.70
CA GLU A 26 13.91 3.53 25.66
C GLU A 26 14.26 3.05 27.07
N ASN A 27 13.62 1.97 27.53
CA ASN A 27 13.83 1.42 28.88
C ASN A 27 15.25 0.90 29.09
N HIS A 28 15.91 0.44 28.02
CA HIS A 28 17.31 -0.02 28.06
C HIS A 28 18.32 1.06 27.67
N SER A 29 17.88 2.32 27.59
CA SER A 29 18.75 3.47 27.28
C SER A 29 19.53 3.35 25.97
N MET A 30 18.94 2.72 24.93
CA MET A 30 19.59 2.46 23.65
C MET A 30 19.53 3.66 22.68
N GLY A 31 19.14 4.84 23.18
CA GLY A 31 19.26 6.12 22.47
C GLY A 31 18.09 6.46 21.53
N ILE A 32 16.98 5.75 21.63
CA ILE A 32 15.72 6.05 20.93
C ILE A 32 14.61 6.13 21.97
N GLU A 33 13.73 7.11 21.82
CA GLU A 33 12.60 7.34 22.73
C GLU A 33 11.27 7.41 21.99
N ALA A 34 10.23 6.82 22.58
CA ALA A 34 8.85 6.94 22.16
C ALA A 34 8.34 8.37 22.44
N TYR A 35 8.08 9.16 21.40
CA TYR A 35 7.73 10.55 21.59
C TYR A 35 6.30 10.88 21.17
N ALA A 36 5.91 10.67 19.91
CA ALA A 36 4.62 11.14 19.42
C ALA A 36 3.91 10.10 18.55
N VAL A 37 2.59 10.16 18.53
CA VAL A 37 1.74 9.37 17.62
C VAL A 37 0.70 10.28 16.98
N ALA A 38 0.43 10.06 15.69
CA ALA A 38 -0.63 10.75 14.98
C ALA A 38 -1.63 9.77 14.37
N SER A 39 -2.90 10.17 14.39
CA SER A 39 -4.00 9.50 13.71
C SER A 39 -4.96 10.55 13.16
N ARG A 40 -5.62 10.27 12.03
CA ARG A 40 -6.74 11.08 11.51
C ARG A 40 -7.92 11.17 12.49
N ASN A 41 -7.97 10.28 13.47
CA ASN A 41 -8.89 10.32 14.60
C ASN A 41 -8.09 10.62 15.88
N LYS A 42 -8.23 11.84 16.40
CA LYS A 42 -7.52 12.30 17.60
C LYS A 42 -7.74 11.40 18.81
N SER A 43 -8.97 10.90 19.02
CA SER A 43 -9.27 10.01 20.15
C SER A 43 -8.49 8.69 20.07
N LYS A 44 -8.28 8.14 18.88
CA LYS A 44 -7.44 6.93 18.69
C LYS A 44 -5.97 7.22 19.00
N ALA A 45 -5.48 8.41 18.63
CA ALA A 45 -4.11 8.81 18.97
C ALA A 45 -3.95 9.01 20.49
N ASP A 46 -4.93 9.63 21.16
CA ASP A 46 -4.92 9.82 22.61
C ASP A 46 -4.93 8.48 23.36
N GLN A 47 -5.80 7.57 22.94
CA GLN A 47 -5.86 6.21 23.49
C GLN A 47 -4.52 5.48 23.33
N PHE A 48 -3.95 5.50 22.12
CA PHE A 48 -2.67 4.85 21.82
C PHE A 48 -1.53 5.41 22.69
N VAL A 49 -1.48 6.75 22.88
CA VAL A 49 -0.50 7.41 23.75
C VAL A 49 -0.62 6.95 25.20
N GLN A 50 -1.84 6.81 25.72
CA GLN A 50 -2.08 6.30 27.07
C GLN A 50 -1.66 4.84 27.23
N GLU A 51 -2.06 3.98 26.29
CA GLU A 51 -1.77 2.54 26.32
C GLU A 51 -0.27 2.24 26.22
N HIS A 52 0.43 2.95 25.31
CA HIS A 52 1.84 2.71 25.01
C HIS A 52 2.80 3.74 25.64
N ARG A 53 2.28 4.68 26.45
CA ARG A 53 3.06 5.67 27.20
C ARG A 53 3.95 6.54 26.31
N PHE A 54 3.41 7.03 25.18
CA PHE A 54 4.02 8.10 24.41
C PHE A 54 3.79 9.45 25.07
N GLN A 55 4.51 10.49 24.63
CA GLN A 55 4.44 11.81 25.26
C GLN A 55 3.38 12.72 24.64
N LYS A 56 3.10 12.55 23.32
CA LYS A 56 2.18 13.42 22.57
C LYS A 56 1.30 12.63 21.61
N ALA A 57 0.05 13.10 21.47
CA ALA A 57 -0.91 12.65 20.47
C ALA A 57 -1.27 13.79 19.53
N TYR A 58 -1.33 13.52 18.23
CA TYR A 58 -1.75 14.46 17.20
C TYR A 58 -2.99 13.96 16.46
N GLY A 59 -3.88 14.89 16.05
CA GLY A 59 -5.10 14.63 15.30
C GLY A 59 -4.91 14.64 13.78
N SER A 60 -3.74 15.10 13.33
CA SER A 60 -3.33 15.07 11.92
C SER A 60 -1.88 14.61 11.77
N TYR A 61 -1.53 14.11 10.58
CA TYR A 61 -0.14 13.73 10.27
C TYR A 61 0.74 14.96 10.12
N GLU A 62 0.21 16.03 9.54
CA GLU A 62 0.87 17.34 9.39
C GLU A 62 1.34 17.92 10.72
N ASP A 63 0.51 17.86 11.76
CA ASP A 63 0.86 18.40 13.08
C ASP A 63 2.05 17.65 13.67
N LEU A 64 2.08 16.32 13.57
CA LEU A 64 3.20 15.52 14.04
C LEU A 64 4.47 15.81 13.23
N VAL A 65 4.36 15.88 11.92
CA VAL A 65 5.49 16.13 11.01
C VAL A 65 6.09 17.51 11.23
N ASN A 66 5.27 18.51 11.57
CA ASN A 66 5.73 19.87 11.88
C ASN A 66 6.34 20.00 13.29
N ASP A 67 6.24 18.99 14.16
CA ASP A 67 6.89 19.05 15.49
C ASP A 67 8.43 19.00 15.34
N PRO A 68 9.17 20.07 15.73
CA PRO A 68 10.63 20.12 15.58
C PRO A 68 11.37 19.10 16.46
N ILE A 69 10.72 18.54 17.47
CA ILE A 69 11.31 17.56 18.39
C ILE A 69 11.34 16.17 17.80
N VAL A 70 10.49 15.85 16.82
CA VAL A 70 10.46 14.55 16.13
C VAL A 70 11.64 14.47 15.16
N HIS A 71 12.49 13.45 15.33
CA HIS A 71 13.67 13.20 14.50
C HIS A 71 13.47 12.13 13.44
N LEU A 72 12.81 11.03 13.81
CA LEU A 72 12.51 9.88 12.94
C LEU A 72 11.01 9.63 12.96
N ILE A 73 10.42 9.42 11.80
CA ILE A 73 8.99 9.08 11.65
C ILE A 73 8.87 7.67 11.10
N TYR A 74 8.10 6.83 11.82
CA TYR A 74 7.69 5.53 11.36
C TYR A 74 6.29 5.60 10.76
N ILE A 75 6.14 5.19 9.50
CA ILE A 75 4.87 5.20 8.77
C ILE A 75 4.24 3.82 8.85
N ALA A 76 3.13 3.72 9.58
CA ALA A 76 2.36 2.50 9.88
C ALA A 76 0.92 2.56 9.33
N THR A 77 0.76 3.21 8.19
CA THR A 77 -0.51 3.36 7.47
C THR A 77 -0.73 2.19 6.48
N PRO A 78 -1.89 2.06 5.81
CA PRO A 78 -2.05 1.12 4.70
C PRO A 78 -1.09 1.40 3.53
N HIS A 79 -0.76 0.40 2.72
CA HIS A 79 0.18 0.52 1.59
C HIS A 79 -0.13 1.69 0.65
N SER A 80 -1.41 1.91 0.32
CA SER A 80 -1.85 3.01 -0.55
C SER A 80 -1.51 4.42 -0.02
N GLU A 81 -1.31 4.55 1.29
CA GLU A 81 -1.04 5.82 1.96
C GLU A 81 0.47 6.09 2.19
N HIS A 82 1.33 5.08 1.96
CA HIS A 82 2.76 5.20 2.23
C HIS A 82 3.41 6.33 1.45
N PHE A 83 3.10 6.44 0.16
CA PHE A 83 3.70 7.42 -0.74
C PHE A 83 3.46 8.86 -0.27
N GLU A 84 2.21 9.25 -0.06
CA GLU A 84 1.87 10.62 0.32
C GLU A 84 2.37 10.96 1.72
N ASN A 85 2.28 10.02 2.67
CA ASN A 85 2.78 10.23 4.03
C ASN A 85 4.30 10.34 4.07
N ALA A 86 5.03 9.51 3.30
CA ALA A 86 6.49 9.59 3.24
C ALA A 86 6.95 10.88 2.55
N LYS A 87 6.29 11.28 1.46
CA LYS A 87 6.55 12.54 0.76
C LYS A 87 6.39 13.74 1.70
N LEU A 88 5.28 13.81 2.43
CA LEU A 88 5.04 14.85 3.44
C LEU A 88 6.19 14.93 4.45
N CYS A 89 6.63 13.79 4.98
CA CYS A 89 7.73 13.75 5.96
C CYS A 89 9.06 14.22 5.36
N ILE A 90 9.41 13.76 4.16
CA ILE A 90 10.66 14.12 3.47
C ILE A 90 10.68 15.62 3.12
N GLU A 91 9.58 16.17 2.61
CA GLU A 91 9.46 17.59 2.29
C GLU A 91 9.67 18.51 3.53
N LYS A 92 9.35 18.01 4.72
CA LYS A 92 9.58 18.68 6.01
C LYS A 92 10.94 18.35 6.65
N GLY A 93 11.80 17.63 5.94
CA GLY A 93 13.16 17.30 6.38
C GLY A 93 13.22 16.26 7.49
N LYS A 94 12.19 15.42 7.65
CA LYS A 94 12.16 14.35 8.66
C LYS A 94 12.75 13.07 8.13
N ALA A 95 13.58 12.39 8.93
CA ALA A 95 13.99 11.02 8.64
C ALA A 95 12.78 10.08 8.67
N VAL A 96 12.73 9.10 7.75
CA VAL A 96 11.55 8.27 7.54
C VAL A 96 11.91 6.79 7.50
N LEU A 97 11.15 6.00 8.25
CA LEU A 97 11.09 4.54 8.17
C LEU A 97 9.68 4.16 7.72
N VAL A 98 9.54 3.65 6.49
CA VAL A 98 8.25 3.35 5.85
C VAL A 98 7.97 1.86 5.93
N GLU A 99 6.80 1.45 6.41
CA GLU A 99 6.40 0.03 6.39
C GLU A 99 6.47 -0.59 5.00
N LYS A 100 6.73 -1.90 5.01
CA LYS A 100 6.69 -2.74 3.80
C LYS A 100 5.21 -3.00 3.39
N ALA A 101 4.89 -3.22 2.11
CA ALA A 101 5.70 -2.87 0.95
C ALA A 101 5.90 -1.36 0.90
N PHE A 102 7.08 -0.93 0.52
CA PHE A 102 7.53 0.47 0.61
C PHE A 102 6.53 1.48 0.05
N THR A 103 6.01 1.21 -1.13
CA THR A 103 4.97 1.96 -1.82
C THR A 103 4.03 0.99 -2.53
N SER A 104 3.00 1.49 -3.21
CA SER A 104 2.11 0.65 -4.00
C SER A 104 2.72 0.19 -5.32
N ASN A 105 3.75 0.88 -5.83
CA ASN A 105 4.49 0.54 -7.06
C ASN A 105 5.89 1.18 -7.09
N ALA A 106 6.75 0.68 -7.97
CA ALA A 106 8.14 1.13 -8.11
C ALA A 106 8.27 2.60 -8.54
N LYS A 107 7.33 3.13 -9.33
CA LYS A 107 7.32 4.54 -9.73
C LYS A 107 7.21 5.47 -8.52
N GLN A 108 6.30 5.19 -7.60
CA GLN A 108 6.18 5.93 -6.35
C GLN A 108 7.46 5.81 -5.50
N GLY A 109 8.03 4.60 -5.42
CA GLY A 109 9.30 4.35 -4.71
C GLY A 109 10.45 5.18 -5.26
N SER A 110 10.62 5.21 -6.58
CA SER A 110 11.66 6.01 -7.25
C SER A 110 11.51 7.51 -6.98
N ILE A 111 10.29 8.03 -6.97
CA ILE A 111 10.01 9.44 -6.66
C ILE A 111 10.43 9.77 -5.21
N LEU A 112 10.07 8.92 -4.24
CA LEU A 112 10.44 9.14 -2.83
C LEU A 112 11.96 9.10 -2.62
N ILE A 113 12.64 8.13 -3.23
CA ILE A 113 14.10 8.01 -3.16
C ILE A 113 14.78 9.26 -3.72
N SER A 114 14.37 9.70 -4.92
CA SER A 114 14.91 10.91 -5.54
C SER A 114 14.67 12.16 -4.69
N LEU A 115 13.49 12.28 -4.10
CA LEU A 115 13.15 13.40 -3.22
C LEU A 115 13.99 13.37 -1.92
N ALA A 116 14.19 12.19 -1.33
CA ALA A 116 15.00 12.03 -0.12
C ALA A 116 16.47 12.39 -0.39
N GLU A 117 17.02 11.99 -1.54
CA GLU A 117 18.38 12.35 -1.97
C GLU A 117 18.52 13.86 -2.22
N GLU A 118 17.53 14.50 -2.85
CA GLU A 118 17.49 15.95 -3.06
C GLU A 118 17.48 16.70 -1.72
N LYS A 119 16.62 16.30 -0.81
CA LYS A 119 16.48 16.92 0.52
C LYS A 119 17.62 16.52 1.48
N GLY A 120 18.37 15.48 1.20
CA GLY A 120 19.40 14.92 2.09
C GLY A 120 18.81 14.38 3.39
N VAL A 121 17.78 13.57 3.28
CA VAL A 121 17.00 13.00 4.40
C VAL A 121 17.16 11.48 4.40
N LEU A 122 17.29 10.88 5.59
CA LEU A 122 17.28 9.43 5.74
C LEU A 122 15.92 8.86 5.35
N LEU A 123 15.93 7.93 4.39
CA LEU A 123 14.75 7.19 3.97
C LEU A 123 15.05 5.69 3.97
N VAL A 124 14.23 4.89 4.65
CA VAL A 124 14.44 3.45 4.82
C VAL A 124 13.11 2.72 4.67
N GLU A 125 13.11 1.60 3.94
CA GLU A 125 12.00 0.65 3.96
C GLU A 125 12.10 -0.25 5.20
N ALA A 126 11.01 -0.39 5.93
CA ALA A 126 10.88 -1.23 7.12
C ALA A 126 10.71 -2.72 6.76
N MET A 127 11.54 -3.25 5.88
CA MET A 127 11.64 -4.69 5.62
C MET A 127 12.42 -5.34 6.77
N TRP A 128 11.79 -5.39 7.94
CA TRP A 128 12.40 -5.70 9.23
C TRP A 128 13.18 -7.01 9.28
N THR A 129 12.80 -8.01 8.48
CA THR A 129 13.50 -9.29 8.33
C THR A 129 14.97 -9.08 7.96
N ARG A 130 15.30 -8.08 7.13
CA ARG A 130 16.68 -7.82 6.66
C ARG A 130 17.62 -7.35 7.78
N PHE A 131 17.09 -6.86 8.88
CA PHE A 131 17.84 -6.34 10.01
C PHE A 131 18.07 -7.37 11.12
N LEU A 132 17.52 -8.59 10.99
CA LEU A 132 17.59 -9.62 12.02
C LEU A 132 18.99 -10.22 12.14
N PRO A 133 19.49 -10.50 13.36
CA PRO A 133 20.77 -11.18 13.59
C PRO A 133 20.86 -12.55 12.92
N ALA A 134 19.73 -13.22 12.71
CA ALA A 134 19.66 -14.52 12.03
C ALA A 134 20.31 -14.49 10.63
N ILE A 135 20.20 -13.36 9.90
CA ILE A 135 20.79 -13.20 8.57
C ILE A 135 22.31 -13.43 8.60
N LYS A 136 22.97 -12.83 9.59
CA LYS A 136 24.42 -13.02 9.75
C LYS A 136 24.78 -14.48 10.04
N ILE A 137 24.04 -15.15 10.89
CA ILE A 137 24.27 -16.57 11.25
C ILE A 137 24.16 -17.46 10.02
N ILE A 138 23.09 -17.27 9.20
CA ILE A 138 22.90 -18.03 7.97
C ILE A 138 24.04 -17.77 6.99
N LYS A 139 24.43 -16.50 6.79
CA LYS A 139 25.54 -16.12 5.90
C LYS A 139 26.89 -16.69 6.39
N ASP A 140 27.11 -16.71 7.69
CA ASP A 140 28.31 -17.32 8.28
C ASP A 140 28.35 -18.84 8.00
N TRP A 141 27.23 -19.56 8.12
CA TRP A 141 27.14 -20.98 7.76
C TRP A 141 27.38 -21.24 6.27
N ILE A 142 26.81 -20.40 5.39
CA ILE A 142 27.04 -20.49 3.93
C ILE A 142 28.51 -20.25 3.61
N THR A 143 29.12 -19.18 4.14
CA THR A 143 30.50 -18.79 3.91
C THR A 143 31.48 -19.85 4.44
N ALA A 144 31.17 -20.48 5.57
CA ALA A 144 31.91 -21.59 6.13
C ALA A 144 31.74 -22.92 5.34
N GLY A 145 30.92 -22.92 4.27
CA GLY A 145 30.67 -24.08 3.42
C GLY A 145 29.93 -25.22 4.13
N ARG A 146 29.18 -24.92 5.20
CA ARG A 146 28.47 -25.90 6.02
C ARG A 146 27.42 -26.71 5.21
N ILE A 147 26.77 -26.08 4.22
CA ILE A 147 25.85 -26.74 3.29
C ILE A 147 26.43 -26.90 1.88
N GLY A 148 27.70 -26.54 1.67
CA GLY A 148 28.31 -26.46 0.35
C GLY A 148 27.77 -25.28 -0.46
N GLU A 149 27.73 -25.44 -1.79
CA GLU A 149 27.19 -24.42 -2.70
C GLU A 149 25.67 -24.39 -2.64
N VAL A 150 25.09 -23.22 -2.41
CA VAL A 150 23.62 -23.05 -2.43
C VAL A 150 23.09 -23.28 -3.85
N LYS A 151 22.11 -24.14 -4.00
CA LYS A 151 21.52 -24.51 -5.30
C LYS A 151 20.10 -24.01 -5.45
N LEU A 152 19.32 -24.04 -4.38
CA LEU A 152 17.89 -23.85 -4.40
C LEU A 152 17.40 -23.21 -3.10
N ILE A 153 16.40 -22.35 -3.20
CA ILE A 153 15.60 -21.88 -2.07
C ILE A 153 14.14 -22.30 -2.28
N GLU A 154 13.52 -22.78 -1.19
CA GLU A 154 12.08 -22.88 -1.05
C GLU A 154 11.61 -21.94 0.07
N ALA A 155 10.51 -21.23 -0.16
CA ALA A 155 9.90 -20.38 0.85
C ALA A 155 8.37 -20.41 0.74
N ASP A 156 7.69 -20.63 1.87
CA ASP A 156 6.23 -20.57 1.96
C ASP A 156 5.84 -19.67 3.12
N PHE A 157 5.18 -18.55 2.82
CA PHE A 157 4.54 -17.73 3.82
C PHE A 157 3.05 -17.58 3.54
N SER A 158 2.30 -18.45 4.18
CA SER A 158 0.84 -18.54 4.07
C SER A 158 0.17 -18.31 5.41
N GLN A 159 -0.91 -17.53 5.43
CA GLN A 159 -1.68 -17.19 6.64
C GLN A 159 -3.16 -17.04 6.27
N PRO A 160 -4.14 -17.61 7.03
CA PRO A 160 -5.57 -17.45 6.73
C PRO A 160 -6.10 -16.08 7.18
N ILE A 161 -5.58 -15.00 6.60
CA ILE A 161 -5.83 -13.59 6.98
C ILE A 161 -6.70 -12.83 6.00
N SER A 162 -7.31 -13.51 5.04
CA SER A 162 -8.19 -12.89 4.04
C SER A 162 -9.42 -12.17 4.61
N HIS A 163 -9.74 -12.37 5.90
CA HIS A 163 -10.80 -11.64 6.60
C HIS A 163 -10.42 -10.19 6.95
N ILE A 164 -9.15 -9.83 6.87
CA ILE A 164 -8.67 -8.47 7.14
C ILE A 164 -9.02 -7.56 5.97
N GLU A 165 -9.83 -6.54 6.21
CA GLU A 165 -10.38 -5.64 5.18
C GLU A 165 -9.31 -5.06 4.24
N ARG A 166 -8.19 -4.55 4.79
CA ARG A 166 -7.13 -3.95 3.98
C ARG A 166 -6.53 -4.93 2.95
N LEU A 167 -6.52 -6.23 3.23
CA LEU A 167 -5.97 -7.26 2.34
C LEU A 167 -6.93 -7.60 1.19
N GLN A 168 -8.22 -7.43 1.42
CA GLN A 168 -9.23 -7.65 0.39
C GLN A 168 -9.44 -6.44 -0.51
N ASN A 169 -9.04 -5.24 -0.06
CA ASN A 169 -9.42 -3.97 -0.68
C ASN A 169 -8.36 -3.50 -1.67
N PRO A 170 -8.65 -3.51 -2.99
CA PRO A 170 -7.71 -3.02 -3.99
C PRO A 170 -7.40 -1.51 -3.85
N SER A 171 -8.32 -0.71 -3.28
CA SER A 171 -8.07 0.72 -3.02
C SER A 171 -7.07 0.96 -1.89
N LEU A 172 -6.75 -0.06 -1.09
CA LEU A 172 -5.73 -0.02 -0.04
C LEU A 172 -4.45 -0.75 -0.43
N ALA A 173 -4.28 -1.08 -1.73
CA ALA A 173 -3.21 -1.91 -2.25
C ALA A 173 -3.14 -3.27 -1.51
N GLY A 174 -4.27 -3.97 -1.45
CA GLY A 174 -4.40 -5.30 -0.85
C GLY A 174 -3.78 -6.40 -1.69
N GLY A 175 -3.84 -7.62 -1.20
CA GLY A 175 -3.32 -8.83 -1.84
C GLY A 175 -2.27 -9.55 -1.00
N ALA A 176 -2.04 -10.82 -1.32
CA ALA A 176 -1.06 -11.66 -0.64
C ALA A 176 0.39 -11.30 -1.00
N LEU A 177 0.63 -10.90 -2.25
CA LEU A 177 1.98 -10.60 -2.76
C LEU A 177 2.65 -9.48 -1.97
N LEU A 178 2.00 -8.31 -1.84
CA LEU A 178 2.57 -7.17 -1.14
C LEU A 178 2.64 -7.38 0.38
N ASP A 179 1.73 -8.18 0.96
CA ASP A 179 1.70 -8.38 2.40
C ASP A 179 2.58 -9.54 2.87
N LEU A 180 2.53 -10.68 2.21
CA LEU A 180 3.22 -11.92 2.58
C LEU A 180 4.30 -12.32 1.56
N GLY A 181 4.02 -12.23 0.26
CA GLY A 181 4.93 -12.65 -0.81
C GLY A 181 6.25 -11.90 -0.82
N ILE A 182 6.25 -10.63 -0.44
CA ILE A 182 7.46 -9.81 -0.29
C ILE A 182 8.48 -10.44 0.66
N TYR A 183 8.03 -11.20 1.68
CA TYR A 183 8.95 -11.90 2.58
C TYR A 183 9.64 -13.08 1.90
N CYS A 184 8.91 -13.86 1.08
CA CYS A 184 9.50 -14.95 0.31
C CYS A 184 10.51 -14.42 -0.72
N LEU A 185 10.18 -13.33 -1.41
CA LEU A 185 11.07 -12.65 -2.34
C LEU A 185 12.32 -12.11 -1.63
N THR A 186 12.15 -11.47 -0.47
CA THR A 186 13.25 -10.99 0.36
C THR A 186 14.17 -12.13 0.83
N PHE A 187 13.59 -13.28 1.19
CA PHE A 187 14.36 -14.45 1.59
C PHE A 187 15.24 -14.97 0.45
N ALA A 188 14.72 -15.01 -0.78
CA ALA A 188 15.50 -15.37 -1.95
C ALA A 188 16.61 -14.34 -2.24
N ASP A 189 16.29 -13.02 -2.22
CA ASP A 189 17.27 -11.94 -2.46
C ASP A 189 18.39 -11.87 -1.42
N LEU A 190 18.14 -12.33 -0.19
CA LEU A 190 19.15 -12.35 0.88
C LEU A 190 20.26 -13.38 0.67
N PHE A 191 19.95 -14.50 -0.01
CA PHE A 191 20.82 -15.70 0.01
C PHE A 191 21.12 -16.27 -1.38
N LEU A 192 20.51 -15.77 -2.47
CA LEU A 192 20.85 -16.14 -3.84
C LEU A 192 21.65 -15.03 -4.52
N GLU A 193 22.48 -15.44 -5.46
CA GLU A 193 23.45 -14.56 -6.13
C GLU A 193 23.12 -14.37 -7.62
N GLY A 194 23.51 -13.22 -8.14
CA GLY A 194 23.32 -12.86 -9.55
C GLY A 194 21.95 -12.23 -9.85
N ASN A 195 21.73 -11.97 -11.13
CA ASN A 195 20.49 -11.35 -11.60
C ASN A 195 19.42 -12.42 -11.90
N ILE A 196 18.16 -12.08 -11.68
CA ILE A 196 17.03 -12.92 -12.12
C ILE A 196 16.97 -12.86 -13.66
N ILE A 197 17.07 -14.02 -14.31
CA ILE A 197 17.02 -14.15 -15.77
C ILE A 197 15.70 -14.77 -16.29
N SER A 198 14.91 -15.35 -15.39
CA SER A 198 13.58 -15.87 -15.71
C SER A 198 12.68 -15.87 -14.48
N THR A 199 11.45 -15.44 -14.67
CA THR A 199 10.37 -15.49 -13.70
C THR A 199 9.20 -16.23 -14.29
N GLN A 200 8.72 -17.26 -13.58
CA GLN A 200 7.46 -17.94 -13.86
C GLN A 200 6.56 -17.77 -12.66
N SER A 201 5.34 -17.35 -12.88
CA SER A 201 4.42 -17.06 -11.78
C SER A 201 2.99 -17.42 -12.13
N HIS A 202 2.22 -17.74 -11.09
CA HIS A 202 0.80 -18.02 -11.18
C HIS A 202 0.10 -17.45 -9.95
N CYS A 203 -1.09 -16.88 -10.16
CA CYS A 203 -1.91 -16.30 -9.10
C CYS A 203 -3.31 -16.92 -9.11
N ILE A 204 -3.86 -17.16 -7.92
CA ILE A 204 -5.30 -17.35 -7.73
C ILE A 204 -5.85 -16.03 -7.20
N PRO A 205 -6.73 -15.34 -7.94
CA PRO A 205 -7.29 -14.08 -7.50
C PRO A 205 -8.31 -14.26 -6.36
N PHE A 206 -8.42 -13.25 -5.52
CA PHE A 206 -9.52 -13.11 -4.57
C PHE A 206 -10.76 -12.53 -5.28
N LYS A 207 -11.94 -12.66 -4.67
CA LYS A 207 -13.22 -12.15 -5.22
C LYS A 207 -13.24 -10.64 -5.53
N THR A 208 -12.34 -9.86 -4.95
CA THR A 208 -12.20 -8.41 -5.16
C THR A 208 -11.21 -8.03 -6.25
N GLY A 209 -10.52 -9.02 -6.86
CA GLY A 209 -9.55 -8.82 -7.92
C GLY A 209 -8.10 -8.67 -7.45
N VAL A 210 -7.83 -8.66 -6.13
CA VAL A 210 -6.46 -8.77 -5.61
C VAL A 210 -5.99 -10.22 -5.65
N ASP A 211 -4.70 -10.47 -5.58
CA ASP A 211 -4.12 -11.80 -5.46
C ASP A 211 -4.42 -12.42 -4.09
N ALA A 212 -4.83 -13.70 -4.09
CA ALA A 212 -5.10 -14.46 -2.87
C ALA A 212 -4.03 -15.49 -2.55
N SER A 213 -3.44 -16.08 -3.58
CA SER A 213 -2.37 -17.07 -3.46
C SER A 213 -1.47 -17.01 -4.68
N ASP A 214 -0.16 -17.04 -4.48
CA ASP A 214 0.83 -16.91 -5.54
C ASP A 214 1.85 -18.03 -5.47
N TRP A 215 2.29 -18.49 -6.65
CA TRP A 215 3.41 -19.39 -6.86
C TRP A 215 4.39 -18.70 -7.80
N ILE A 216 5.64 -18.61 -7.38
CA ILE A 216 6.67 -17.87 -8.11
C ILE A 216 7.91 -18.75 -8.20
N THR A 217 8.43 -18.94 -9.41
CA THR A 217 9.72 -19.58 -9.66
C THR A 217 10.66 -18.55 -10.26
N LEU A 218 11.79 -18.32 -9.58
CA LEU A 218 12.84 -17.46 -10.07
C LEU A 218 14.04 -18.31 -10.49
N THR A 219 14.66 -17.95 -11.62
CA THR A 219 15.95 -18.51 -12.08
C THR A 219 16.96 -17.40 -12.14
N TYR A 220 18.10 -17.61 -11.49
CA TYR A 220 19.19 -16.64 -11.41
C TYR A 220 20.28 -16.94 -12.44
N SER A 221 21.06 -15.92 -12.82
CA SER A 221 22.19 -16.05 -13.75
C SER A 221 23.31 -16.96 -13.24
N SER A 222 23.39 -17.16 -11.92
CA SER A 222 24.24 -18.16 -11.25
C SER A 222 23.79 -19.61 -11.47
N GLY A 223 22.60 -19.84 -12.06
CA GLY A 223 21.95 -21.14 -12.18
C GLY A 223 21.12 -21.56 -10.96
N GLN A 224 21.16 -20.78 -9.89
CA GLN A 224 20.35 -20.99 -8.69
C GLN A 224 18.87 -20.75 -8.98
N LYS A 225 17.99 -21.36 -8.18
CA LYS A 225 16.53 -21.19 -8.30
C LYS A 225 15.88 -20.88 -6.96
N ALA A 226 14.71 -20.21 -7.03
CA ALA A 226 13.82 -20.07 -5.89
C ALA A 226 12.41 -20.55 -6.26
N PHE A 227 11.79 -21.34 -5.38
CA PHE A 227 10.39 -21.73 -5.43
C PHE A 227 9.69 -21.09 -4.25
N LEU A 228 8.84 -20.12 -4.55
CA LEU A 228 8.20 -19.28 -3.56
C LEU A 228 6.70 -19.45 -3.63
N LYS A 229 6.07 -19.54 -2.46
CA LYS A 229 4.63 -19.63 -2.32
C LYS A 229 4.14 -18.66 -1.26
N THR A 230 3.02 -18.04 -1.52
CA THR A 230 2.31 -17.23 -0.52
C THR A 230 0.81 -17.41 -0.66
N SER A 231 0.07 -17.26 0.44
CA SER A 231 -1.38 -17.33 0.42
C SER A 231 -1.99 -16.63 1.63
N MET A 232 -3.03 -15.84 1.40
CA MET A 232 -3.84 -15.26 2.48
C MET A 232 -5.10 -16.08 2.81
N VAL A 233 -5.29 -17.23 2.15
CA VAL A 233 -6.52 -18.06 2.27
C VAL A 233 -6.27 -19.50 2.70
N THR A 234 -5.02 -19.97 2.71
CA THR A 234 -4.67 -21.35 3.10
C THR A 234 -4.25 -21.43 4.55
N PRO A 235 -4.23 -22.65 5.15
CA PRO A 235 -3.69 -22.87 6.49
C PRO A 235 -2.29 -22.30 6.66
N PRO A 236 -1.90 -21.91 7.89
CA PRO A 236 -0.63 -21.24 8.14
C PRO A 236 0.56 -22.14 7.79
N LYS A 237 1.50 -21.61 7.02
CA LYS A 237 2.85 -22.12 6.86
C LYS A 237 3.79 -20.92 6.81
N ASN A 238 4.92 -21.02 7.50
CA ASN A 238 5.92 -19.97 7.54
C ASN A 238 7.30 -20.62 7.69
N GLU A 239 7.94 -20.93 6.56
CA GLU A 239 9.20 -21.66 6.53
C GLU A 239 10.02 -21.25 5.30
N GLY A 240 11.32 -21.17 5.48
CA GLY A 240 12.30 -21.04 4.41
C GLY A 240 13.34 -22.14 4.47
N ILE A 241 13.77 -22.69 3.31
CA ILE A 241 14.79 -23.72 3.22
C ILE A 241 15.82 -23.32 2.17
N LEU A 242 17.09 -23.36 2.54
CA LEU A 242 18.23 -23.17 1.64
C LEU A 242 18.89 -24.52 1.39
N TYR A 243 18.74 -25.07 0.21
CA TYR A 243 19.38 -26.33 -0.20
C TYR A 243 20.75 -26.08 -0.81
N GLY A 244 21.76 -26.70 -0.21
CA GLY A 244 23.11 -26.73 -0.72
C GLY A 244 23.54 -28.10 -1.22
N SER A 245 24.76 -28.19 -1.78
CA SER A 245 25.32 -29.45 -2.33
C SER A 245 25.73 -30.47 -1.26
N LYS A 246 25.80 -30.08 0.03
CA LYS A 246 26.22 -30.96 1.15
C LYS A 246 25.18 -31.08 2.26
N GLY A 247 24.11 -30.31 2.20
CA GLY A 247 23.08 -30.26 3.21
C GLY A 247 22.16 -29.06 3.01
N TYR A 248 21.39 -28.72 4.01
CA TYR A 248 20.46 -27.60 3.91
C TYR A 248 20.26 -26.90 5.25
N ILE A 249 19.79 -25.65 5.17
CA ILE A 249 19.40 -24.85 6.33
C ILE A 249 17.88 -24.71 6.29
N ARG A 250 17.20 -25.07 7.37
CA ARG A 250 15.78 -24.83 7.59
C ARG A 250 15.59 -23.65 8.52
N VAL A 251 14.75 -22.70 8.10
CA VAL A 251 14.43 -21.48 8.83
C VAL A 251 12.96 -21.50 9.23
N GLU A 252 12.71 -21.64 10.52
CA GLU A 252 11.36 -21.53 11.06
C GLU A 252 10.95 -20.07 11.16
N ASN A 253 9.76 -19.76 10.63
CA ASN A 253 9.21 -18.41 10.51
C ASN A 253 10.15 -17.47 9.74
N LEU A 254 10.10 -17.56 8.41
CA LEU A 254 11.03 -16.83 7.53
C LEU A 254 10.97 -15.30 7.68
N ASN A 255 9.88 -14.72 8.23
CA ASN A 255 9.76 -13.29 8.46
C ASN A 255 10.48 -12.81 9.73
N ASN A 256 10.58 -13.64 10.79
CA ASN A 256 11.29 -13.30 12.03
C ASN A 256 12.38 -14.30 12.46
N MET A 257 12.54 -15.40 11.71
CA MET A 257 13.63 -16.37 11.83
C MET A 257 13.89 -16.84 13.26
N VAL A 258 12.87 -17.37 13.92
CA VAL A 258 12.93 -17.73 15.35
C VAL A 258 13.82 -18.93 15.65
N ARG A 259 14.07 -19.80 14.66
CA ARG A 259 14.90 -20.98 14.80
C ARG A 259 15.57 -21.33 13.47
N LEU A 260 16.84 -21.64 13.54
CA LEU A 260 17.65 -22.07 12.42
C LEU A 260 18.14 -23.50 12.67
N GLU A 261 17.98 -24.39 11.71
CA GLU A 261 18.45 -25.75 11.76
C GLU A 261 19.37 -26.03 10.58
N LEU A 262 20.52 -26.59 10.87
CA LEU A 262 21.50 -27.07 9.89
C LEU A 262 21.38 -28.58 9.79
N LEU A 263 21.13 -29.10 8.60
CA LEU A 263 20.98 -30.53 8.36
C LEU A 263 21.92 -30.97 7.23
N ASP A 264 22.39 -32.21 7.29
CA ASP A 264 23.17 -32.81 6.22
C ASP A 264 22.30 -33.34 5.08
N HIS A 265 22.90 -33.91 4.04
CA HIS A 265 22.21 -34.44 2.86
C HIS A 265 21.35 -35.70 3.16
N THR A 266 21.49 -36.32 4.34
CA THR A 266 20.65 -37.41 4.83
C THR A 266 19.51 -36.94 5.74
N SER A 267 19.36 -35.63 5.90
CA SER A 267 18.42 -34.96 6.82
C SER A 267 18.73 -35.19 8.30
N GLN A 268 19.97 -35.57 8.64
CA GLN A 268 20.42 -35.61 10.03
C GLN A 268 20.65 -34.17 10.53
N LEU A 269 20.04 -33.83 11.66
CA LEU A 269 20.22 -32.55 12.32
C LEU A 269 21.64 -32.44 12.88
N LEU A 270 22.39 -31.46 12.41
CA LEU A 270 23.77 -31.17 12.83
C LEU A 270 23.85 -30.09 13.89
N GLU A 271 23.02 -29.04 13.76
CA GLU A 271 23.06 -27.89 14.66
C GLU A 271 21.68 -27.19 14.68
N THR A 272 21.32 -26.64 15.83
CA THR A 272 20.15 -25.75 15.99
C THR A 272 20.59 -24.47 16.68
N ILE A 273 20.18 -23.33 16.13
CA ILE A 273 20.39 -22.00 16.75
C ILE A 273 19.02 -21.32 16.90
N VAL A 274 18.79 -20.75 18.07
CA VAL A 274 17.74 -19.74 18.32
C VAL A 274 18.45 -18.38 18.24
N PRO A 275 18.22 -17.60 17.16
CA PRO A 275 18.88 -16.30 17.01
C PRO A 275 18.48 -15.36 18.15
N PRO A 276 19.36 -14.44 18.57
CA PRO A 276 19.03 -13.47 19.59
C PRO A 276 17.90 -12.56 19.14
N MET A 277 16.93 -12.35 20.02
CA MET A 277 15.79 -11.44 19.81
C MET A 277 15.70 -10.52 21.03
N LEU A 278 15.75 -9.21 20.81
CA LEU A 278 15.68 -8.25 21.91
C LEU A 278 14.27 -8.20 22.52
N MET A 279 13.28 -7.87 21.70
CA MET A 279 11.87 -7.85 22.09
C MET A 279 11.02 -8.60 21.06
N ASN A 280 10.77 -8.02 19.90
CA ASN A 280 9.94 -8.58 18.83
C ASN A 280 10.58 -8.53 17.43
N GLY A 281 11.80 -8.03 17.32
CA GLY A 281 12.60 -7.92 16.09
C GLY A 281 12.52 -6.57 15.39
N TYR A 282 11.51 -5.75 15.66
CA TYR A 282 11.37 -4.42 15.04
C TYR A 282 12.39 -3.41 15.57
N GLU A 283 12.95 -3.63 16.74
CA GLU A 283 14.01 -2.79 17.32
C GLU A 283 15.29 -2.76 16.48
N TYR A 284 15.62 -3.82 15.76
CA TYR A 284 16.85 -3.86 14.95
C TYR A 284 16.84 -2.84 13.80
N GLN A 285 15.71 -2.64 13.12
CA GLN A 285 15.59 -1.60 12.09
C GLN A 285 15.65 -0.18 12.69
N LEU A 286 15.13 0.03 13.91
CA LEU A 286 15.28 1.31 14.62
C LEU A 286 16.76 1.58 14.97
N LEU A 287 17.47 0.55 15.43
CA LEU A 287 18.91 0.66 15.72
C LEU A 287 19.73 0.92 14.45
N ALA A 288 19.36 0.31 13.33
CA ALA A 288 19.98 0.59 12.02
C ALA A 288 19.71 2.04 11.58
N CYS A 289 18.48 2.55 11.71
CA CYS A 289 18.16 3.95 11.45
C CYS A 289 18.98 4.88 12.36
N LYS A 290 19.13 4.55 13.65
CA LYS A 290 19.97 5.32 14.57
C LYS A 290 21.44 5.35 14.10
N LYS A 291 22.01 4.19 13.76
CA LYS A 291 23.38 4.08 13.20
C LYS A 291 23.53 4.96 11.94
N ALA A 292 22.56 4.90 11.03
CA ALA A 292 22.56 5.71 9.81
C ALA A 292 22.47 7.21 10.11
N LEU A 293 21.64 7.64 11.06
CA LEU A 293 21.51 9.05 11.47
C LEU A 293 22.77 9.59 12.16
N GLU A 294 23.55 8.73 12.82
CA GLU A 294 24.83 9.08 13.43
C GLU A 294 25.96 9.12 12.39
N ALA A 295 25.82 8.43 11.28
CA ALA A 295 26.75 8.45 10.18
C ALA A 295 26.58 9.73 9.32
N LYS A 296 27.58 9.99 8.45
CA LYS A 296 27.44 11.03 7.42
C LYS A 296 26.80 10.42 6.16
N PRO A 297 25.94 11.17 5.45
CA PRO A 297 25.43 10.69 4.17
C PRO A 297 26.55 10.50 3.17
N ARG A 298 26.42 9.50 2.28
CA ARG A 298 27.30 9.33 1.13
C ARG A 298 27.00 10.43 0.10
N ILE A 299 28.05 11.04 -0.44
CA ILE A 299 27.93 12.12 -1.43
C ILE A 299 28.24 11.53 -2.81
N GLU A 300 27.31 11.63 -3.73
CA GLU A 300 27.47 11.26 -5.15
C GLU A 300 27.05 12.43 -6.04
N GLY A 301 28.02 13.20 -6.54
CA GLY A 301 27.76 14.45 -7.25
C GLY A 301 27.04 15.45 -6.33
N ASN A 302 25.84 15.87 -6.71
CA ASN A 302 25.00 16.80 -5.94
C ASN A 302 24.01 16.09 -4.99
N ARG A 303 23.96 14.74 -4.98
CA ARG A 303 23.03 13.97 -4.17
C ARG A 303 23.64 13.59 -2.82
N LYS A 304 22.81 13.61 -1.79
CA LYS A 304 23.16 13.15 -0.44
C LYS A 304 22.37 11.88 -0.16
N ILE A 305 23.02 10.73 -0.39
CA ILE A 305 22.40 9.42 -0.20
C ILE A 305 22.49 9.04 1.27
N TRP A 306 21.34 8.96 1.92
CA TRP A 306 21.23 8.60 3.33
C TRP A 306 20.27 7.41 3.49
N GLU A 307 20.86 6.24 3.67
CA GLU A 307 20.20 4.94 3.68
C GLU A 307 20.78 4.03 4.75
N CYS A 308 20.13 2.90 5.06
CA CYS A 308 20.69 1.84 5.89
C CYS A 308 21.45 0.82 5.02
N GLU A 309 22.56 0.33 5.54
CA GLU A 309 23.38 -0.70 4.87
C GLU A 309 22.60 -2.00 4.61
N GLU A 310 21.71 -2.38 5.55
CA GLU A 310 20.90 -3.58 5.51
C GLU A 310 19.75 -3.47 4.47
N MET A 311 19.31 -2.23 4.18
CA MET A 311 18.23 -1.94 3.24
C MET A 311 18.55 -0.68 2.42
N PRO A 312 19.47 -0.76 1.47
CA PRO A 312 19.82 0.36 0.60
C PRO A 312 18.69 0.65 -0.40
N HIS A 313 18.58 1.89 -0.88
CA HIS A 313 17.56 2.34 -1.83
C HIS A 313 17.50 1.47 -3.09
N SER A 314 18.64 0.98 -3.56
CA SER A 314 18.71 0.09 -4.71
C SER A 314 17.97 -1.24 -4.49
N LYS A 315 18.01 -1.78 -3.27
CA LYS A 315 17.30 -3.02 -2.92
C LYS A 315 15.80 -2.76 -2.76
N THR A 316 15.41 -1.65 -2.14
CA THR A 316 14.00 -1.21 -2.09
C THR A 316 13.43 -1.08 -3.50
N LEU A 317 14.11 -0.37 -4.39
CA LEU A 317 13.62 -0.15 -5.76
C LEU A 317 13.54 -1.45 -6.55
N SER A 318 14.60 -2.27 -6.53
CA SER A 318 14.63 -3.59 -7.20
C SER A 318 13.49 -4.51 -6.72
N MET A 319 13.20 -4.53 -5.40
CA MET A 319 12.08 -5.29 -4.87
C MET A 319 10.74 -4.76 -5.37
N MET A 320 10.54 -3.45 -5.38
CA MET A 320 9.31 -2.84 -5.90
C MET A 320 9.11 -3.12 -7.39
N GLU A 321 10.17 -3.06 -8.21
CA GLU A 321 10.12 -3.41 -9.64
C GLU A 321 9.74 -4.90 -9.85
N GLN A 322 10.27 -5.78 -9.01
CA GLN A 322 9.92 -7.20 -9.05
C GLN A 322 8.45 -7.44 -8.66
N LEU A 323 7.96 -6.76 -7.62
CA LEU A 323 6.55 -6.82 -7.20
C LEU A 323 5.62 -6.29 -8.29
N ASP A 324 5.97 -5.20 -8.98
CA ASP A 324 5.20 -4.66 -10.10
C ASP A 324 5.14 -5.65 -11.27
N SER A 325 6.27 -6.23 -11.66
CA SER A 325 6.34 -7.24 -12.72
C SER A 325 5.46 -8.47 -12.42
N LEU A 326 5.44 -8.92 -11.16
CA LEU A 326 4.58 -10.02 -10.72
C LEU A 326 3.11 -9.63 -10.74
N ARG A 327 2.73 -8.45 -10.21
CA ARG A 327 1.34 -7.96 -10.28
C ARG A 327 0.85 -7.83 -11.71
N ASP A 328 1.69 -7.31 -12.62
CA ASP A 328 1.38 -7.23 -14.05
C ASP A 328 1.11 -8.61 -14.65
N SER A 329 1.93 -9.62 -14.32
CA SER A 329 1.74 -11.00 -14.77
C SER A 329 0.45 -11.64 -14.21
N PHE A 330 0.00 -11.21 -13.05
CA PHE A 330 -1.25 -11.63 -12.39
C PHE A 330 -2.48 -10.86 -12.90
N GLY A 331 -2.29 -9.76 -13.63
CA GLY A 331 -3.36 -8.85 -14.02
C GLY A 331 -3.93 -8.03 -12.85
N VAL A 332 -3.18 -7.88 -11.76
CA VAL A 332 -3.57 -7.11 -10.57
C VAL A 332 -3.16 -5.66 -10.74
N THR A 333 -4.15 -4.77 -10.91
CA THR A 333 -3.96 -3.32 -10.99
C THR A 333 -4.83 -2.63 -9.95
N TYR A 334 -4.27 -1.68 -9.22
CA TYR A 334 -5.02 -0.96 -8.21
C TYR A 334 -5.79 0.22 -8.83
N PRO A 335 -6.99 0.57 -8.31
CA PRO A 335 -7.83 1.63 -8.91
C PRO A 335 -7.14 2.97 -9.05
N PHE A 336 -6.29 3.35 -8.10
CA PHE A 336 -5.56 4.62 -8.12
C PHE A 336 -4.37 4.65 -9.09
N GLU A 337 -3.96 3.50 -9.64
CA GLU A 337 -2.90 3.40 -10.68
C GLU A 337 -3.46 3.59 -12.09
N ILE A 338 -4.77 3.44 -12.23
CA ILE A 338 -5.44 3.63 -13.52
C ILE A 338 -5.57 5.15 -13.76
N PRO A 339 -4.89 5.71 -14.77
CA PRO A 339 -5.05 7.14 -15.06
C PRO A 339 -6.53 7.48 -15.28
N ASN A 340 -6.99 8.57 -14.69
CA ASN A 340 -8.37 9.06 -14.87
C ASN A 340 -8.76 9.15 -16.37
N SER A 341 -7.79 9.43 -17.25
CA SER A 341 -7.98 9.43 -18.70
C SER A 341 -8.25 8.05 -19.33
N LYS A 342 -7.89 6.95 -18.65
CA LYS A 342 -8.21 5.58 -19.11
C LYS A 342 -9.53 5.07 -18.54
N ILE A 343 -9.97 5.60 -17.39
CA ILE A 343 -11.25 5.25 -16.78
C ILE A 343 -12.40 5.96 -17.52
N TRP A 344 -12.16 7.17 -18.05
CA TRP A 344 -13.21 8.04 -18.59
C TRP A 344 -12.79 8.77 -19.88
N ASP A 345 -12.54 8.03 -20.96
CA ASP A 345 -12.69 8.63 -22.29
C ASP A 345 -14.20 8.71 -22.55
N ARG A 346 -14.81 9.83 -22.12
CA ARG A 346 -16.25 10.10 -22.31
C ARG A 346 -16.68 9.93 -23.75
N SER A 347 -15.79 10.14 -24.71
CA SER A 347 -16.07 10.01 -26.14
C SER A 347 -16.21 8.56 -26.63
N LYS A 348 -15.72 7.58 -25.84
CA LYS A 348 -15.76 6.14 -26.18
C LYS A 348 -16.72 5.34 -25.32
N ASN A 349 -17.30 5.97 -24.29
CA ASN A 349 -18.18 5.28 -23.36
C ASN A 349 -19.64 5.38 -23.83
N LYS A 350 -20.35 4.26 -23.71
CA LYS A 350 -21.80 4.18 -23.87
C LYS A 350 -22.44 4.10 -22.49
N SER A 351 -23.64 4.66 -22.38
CA SER A 351 -24.45 4.53 -21.17
C SER A 351 -25.73 3.74 -21.45
N ILE A 352 -26.15 2.96 -20.48
CA ILE A 352 -27.43 2.25 -20.54
C ILE A 352 -28.29 2.75 -19.38
N LEU A 353 -29.44 3.33 -19.69
CA LEU A 353 -30.44 3.68 -18.72
C LEU A 353 -31.34 2.47 -18.45
N GLN A 354 -31.42 2.07 -17.18
CA GLN A 354 -32.18 0.88 -16.77
C GLN A 354 -33.01 1.16 -15.54
N LEU A 355 -34.16 0.46 -15.44
CA LEU A 355 -34.93 0.34 -14.22
C LEU A 355 -34.67 -1.01 -13.57
N TYR A 356 -34.44 -1.01 -12.28
CA TYR A 356 -34.27 -2.23 -11.51
C TYR A 356 -35.40 -2.38 -10.49
N ASN A 357 -36.16 -3.47 -10.60
CA ASN A 357 -37.21 -3.80 -9.63
C ASN A 357 -36.54 -4.51 -8.44
N ILE A 358 -36.58 -3.89 -7.26
CA ILE A 358 -35.94 -4.39 -6.03
C ILE A 358 -36.60 -5.65 -5.46
N GLU A 359 -37.92 -5.87 -5.78
CA GLU A 359 -38.65 -7.04 -5.31
C GLU A 359 -38.49 -8.24 -6.23
N THR A 360 -38.69 -8.08 -7.54
CA THR A 360 -38.58 -9.16 -8.52
C THR A 360 -37.14 -9.40 -8.99
N LYS A 361 -36.23 -8.45 -8.71
CA LYS A 361 -34.82 -8.44 -9.17
C LYS A 361 -34.70 -8.38 -10.71
N GLU A 362 -35.74 -8.00 -11.39
CA GLU A 362 -35.72 -7.82 -12.83
C GLU A 362 -35.14 -6.47 -13.22
N CYS A 363 -34.43 -6.44 -14.34
CA CYS A 363 -33.84 -5.24 -14.91
C CYS A 363 -34.46 -4.94 -16.26
N ILE A 364 -35.07 -3.77 -16.42
CA ILE A 364 -35.69 -3.30 -17.66
C ILE A 364 -34.76 -2.27 -18.29
N ARG A 365 -34.24 -2.57 -19.48
CA ARG A 365 -33.44 -1.62 -20.26
C ARG A 365 -34.36 -0.63 -20.97
N LEU A 366 -34.22 0.66 -20.62
CA LEU A 366 -35.01 1.73 -21.23
C LEU A 366 -34.37 2.27 -22.51
N LYS A 367 -33.05 2.60 -22.44
CA LYS A 367 -32.33 3.19 -23.57
C LYS A 367 -30.83 3.00 -23.47
N GLU A 368 -30.17 2.88 -24.63
CA GLU A 368 -28.71 2.98 -24.80
C GLU A 368 -28.37 4.34 -25.42
N PHE A 369 -27.29 4.96 -24.92
CA PHE A 369 -26.75 6.24 -25.38
C PHE A 369 -25.32 6.02 -25.89
N ASP A 370 -24.97 6.63 -26.98
CA ASP A 370 -23.58 6.66 -27.49
C ASP A 370 -22.71 7.70 -26.78
N TYR A 371 -23.18 8.22 -25.65
CA TYR A 371 -22.52 9.20 -24.80
C TYR A 371 -22.80 8.92 -23.32
N VAL A 372 -22.03 9.57 -22.44
CA VAL A 372 -22.16 9.40 -20.99
C VAL A 372 -23.37 10.17 -20.46
N ILE A 373 -24.24 9.48 -19.72
CA ILE A 373 -25.27 10.06 -18.86
C ILE A 373 -24.95 9.76 -17.40
N GLU A 374 -25.30 10.69 -16.50
CA GLU A 374 -24.96 10.61 -15.08
C GLU A 374 -26.16 10.99 -14.21
N ALA A 375 -26.20 10.46 -12.98
CA ALA A 375 -27.13 10.81 -11.92
C ALA A 375 -28.61 10.84 -12.32
N PRO A 376 -29.21 9.74 -12.83
CA PRO A 376 -30.60 9.72 -13.16
C PRO A 376 -31.46 9.89 -11.90
N ASN A 377 -32.42 10.84 -11.94
CA ASN A 377 -33.42 11.09 -10.91
C ASN A 377 -34.81 10.81 -11.43
N TRP A 378 -35.63 10.16 -10.64
CA TRP A 378 -37.02 9.82 -11.00
C TRP A 378 -37.96 10.93 -10.63
N SER A 379 -38.93 11.29 -11.54
CA SER A 379 -40.02 12.21 -11.22
C SER A 379 -40.93 11.64 -10.13
N THR A 380 -41.51 12.51 -9.32
CA THR A 380 -42.39 12.11 -8.19
C THR A 380 -43.64 11.31 -8.62
N ASN A 381 -44.11 11.54 -9.83
CA ASN A 381 -45.29 10.83 -10.42
C ASN A 381 -44.87 9.61 -11.28
N GLY A 382 -43.57 9.37 -11.48
CA GLY A 382 -43.05 8.21 -12.21
C GLY A 382 -43.02 8.36 -13.74
N ASP A 383 -43.42 9.50 -14.31
CA ASP A 383 -43.59 9.67 -15.77
C ASP A 383 -42.27 9.86 -16.52
N PHE A 384 -41.26 10.39 -15.87
CA PHE A 384 -39.97 10.68 -16.51
C PHE A 384 -38.76 10.55 -15.57
N LEU A 385 -37.62 10.46 -16.18
CA LEU A 385 -36.32 10.55 -15.50
C LEU A 385 -35.61 11.83 -15.96
N THR A 386 -34.86 12.46 -15.06
CA THR A 386 -33.87 13.50 -15.43
C THR A 386 -32.47 12.96 -15.28
N TYR A 387 -31.54 13.38 -16.13
CA TYR A 387 -30.13 13.01 -16.05
C TYR A 387 -29.24 14.14 -16.55
N ASN A 388 -27.97 14.12 -16.10
CA ASN A 388 -26.94 15.03 -16.57
C ASN A 388 -26.17 14.40 -17.74
N SER A 389 -25.80 15.21 -18.72
CA SER A 389 -24.83 14.88 -19.75
C SER A 389 -24.13 16.15 -20.26
N ASN A 390 -22.78 16.14 -20.30
CA ASN A 390 -21.97 17.26 -20.77
C ASN A 390 -22.33 18.62 -20.15
N GLY A 391 -22.61 18.63 -18.84
CA GLY A 391 -22.94 19.82 -18.08
C GLY A 391 -24.38 20.34 -18.26
N LYS A 392 -25.23 19.64 -19.03
CA LYS A 392 -26.63 19.98 -19.25
C LYS A 392 -27.55 18.91 -18.65
N ILE A 393 -28.78 19.30 -18.34
CA ILE A 393 -29.81 18.43 -17.81
C ILE A 393 -30.81 18.06 -18.92
N PHE A 394 -31.13 16.78 -18.96
CA PHE A 394 -32.08 16.20 -19.89
C PHE A 394 -33.23 15.51 -19.15
N LYS A 395 -34.42 15.50 -19.79
CA LYS A 395 -35.60 14.76 -19.37
C LYS A 395 -35.83 13.60 -20.35
N TYR A 396 -35.94 12.38 -19.81
CA TYR A 396 -36.35 11.18 -20.55
C TYR A 396 -37.77 10.79 -20.16
N ASP A 397 -38.70 10.88 -21.06
CA ASP A 397 -40.08 10.44 -20.87
C ASP A 397 -40.13 8.91 -21.00
N ILE A 398 -40.66 8.23 -19.96
CA ILE A 398 -40.62 6.76 -19.88
C ILE A 398 -41.64 6.15 -20.87
N THR A 399 -42.79 6.81 -21.10
CA THR A 399 -43.84 6.30 -21.95
C THR A 399 -43.53 6.46 -23.43
N THR A 400 -43.04 7.63 -23.81
CA THR A 400 -42.79 7.96 -25.23
C THR A 400 -41.35 7.71 -25.66
N ALA A 401 -40.46 7.41 -24.71
CA ALA A 401 -38.99 7.27 -24.89
C ALA A 401 -38.34 8.53 -25.53
N THR A 402 -38.95 9.70 -25.39
CA THR A 402 -38.45 10.95 -25.91
C THR A 402 -37.48 11.64 -24.95
N ILE A 403 -36.51 12.32 -25.52
CA ILE A 403 -35.49 13.08 -24.75
C ILE A 403 -35.67 14.55 -25.08
N THR A 404 -35.73 15.38 -24.04
CA THR A 404 -35.75 16.85 -24.18
C THR A 404 -34.73 17.48 -23.25
N GLU A 405 -33.98 18.48 -23.74
CA GLU A 405 -33.09 19.28 -22.92
C GLU A 405 -33.92 20.19 -22.00
N VAL A 406 -33.59 20.24 -20.71
CA VAL A 406 -34.22 21.19 -19.77
C VAL A 406 -33.61 22.56 -19.97
N PRO A 407 -34.36 23.60 -20.28
CA PRO A 407 -33.82 24.94 -20.49
C PRO A 407 -33.09 25.46 -19.26
N SER A 408 -31.79 25.67 -19.35
CA SER A 408 -30.95 26.09 -18.23
C SER A 408 -30.18 27.39 -18.47
N TYR A 409 -30.32 28.00 -19.65
CA TYR A 409 -29.70 29.26 -20.06
C TYR A 409 -28.16 29.25 -19.93
N TYR A 410 -27.60 30.03 -18.98
CA TYR A 410 -26.18 30.12 -18.73
C TYR A 410 -25.64 29.00 -17.82
N ILE A 411 -26.54 28.17 -17.28
CA ILE A 411 -26.18 27.05 -16.39
C ILE A 411 -25.89 25.84 -17.28
N ASP A 412 -24.66 25.78 -17.81
CA ASP A 412 -24.20 24.81 -18.82
C ASP A 412 -23.01 23.94 -18.33
N GLN A 413 -22.70 24.02 -17.02
CA GLN A 413 -21.62 23.27 -16.37
C GLN A 413 -22.14 22.57 -15.09
N CYS A 414 -23.32 21.93 -15.20
CA CYS A 414 -23.85 21.15 -14.11
C CYS A 414 -22.98 19.91 -13.85
N ASN A 415 -22.76 19.63 -12.59
CA ASN A 415 -22.19 18.36 -12.13
C ASN A 415 -23.32 17.34 -11.85
N ASN A 416 -22.98 16.22 -11.19
CA ASN A 416 -23.90 15.13 -10.90
C ASN A 416 -24.91 15.45 -9.78
N ASP A 417 -24.77 16.58 -9.09
CA ASP A 417 -25.62 16.96 -7.98
C ASP A 417 -26.84 17.72 -8.49
N HIS A 418 -27.91 17.00 -8.79
CA HIS A 418 -29.20 17.60 -9.09
C HIS A 418 -30.35 16.82 -8.47
N VAL A 419 -31.37 17.51 -8.01
CA VAL A 419 -32.54 16.92 -7.38
C VAL A 419 -33.79 17.61 -7.87
N LEU A 420 -34.90 16.87 -7.94
CA LEU A 420 -36.21 17.45 -8.28
C LEU A 420 -36.68 18.42 -7.19
N ALA A 421 -37.21 19.54 -7.60
CA ALA A 421 -37.87 20.47 -6.69
C ALA A 421 -39.11 19.81 -6.09
N PRO A 422 -39.40 19.98 -4.78
CA PRO A 422 -40.52 19.33 -4.12
C PRO A 422 -41.90 19.66 -4.74
N ASP A 423 -41.99 20.82 -5.38
CA ASP A 423 -43.21 21.26 -6.08
C ASP A 423 -43.33 20.72 -7.52
N GLY A 424 -42.39 19.90 -7.96
CA GLY A 424 -42.38 19.30 -9.29
C GLY A 424 -42.14 20.27 -10.45
N SER A 425 -41.88 21.56 -10.21
CA SER A 425 -41.79 22.58 -11.27
C SER A 425 -40.40 22.63 -11.96
N GLY A 426 -39.40 21.95 -11.42
CA GLY A 426 -38.01 22.00 -11.93
C GLY A 426 -37.04 21.21 -11.08
N LEU A 427 -35.79 21.62 -11.12
CA LEU A 427 -34.67 20.99 -10.40
C LEU A 427 -33.79 22.03 -9.67
N TYR A 428 -33.24 21.59 -8.56
CA TYR A 428 -32.03 22.24 -8.01
C TYR A 428 -30.83 21.53 -8.59
N VAL A 429 -29.88 22.31 -9.13
CA VAL A 429 -28.66 21.82 -9.79
C VAL A 429 -27.42 22.49 -9.23
N SER A 430 -26.34 21.75 -9.11
CA SER A 430 -25.03 22.30 -8.81
C SER A 430 -24.31 22.61 -10.11
N HIS A 431 -23.83 23.85 -10.26
CA HIS A 431 -23.17 24.38 -11.47
C HIS A 431 -21.86 25.06 -11.12
N HIS A 432 -20.79 24.75 -11.87
CA HIS A 432 -19.52 25.43 -11.76
C HIS A 432 -19.54 26.71 -12.56
N THR A 433 -19.41 27.86 -11.87
CA THR A 433 -19.38 29.18 -12.54
C THR A 433 -18.07 29.39 -13.30
N LYS A 434 -18.16 30.01 -14.48
CA LYS A 434 -17.00 30.29 -15.35
C LYS A 434 -16.07 31.37 -14.78
N GLU A 435 -16.55 32.19 -13.87
CA GLU A 435 -15.81 33.33 -13.31
C GLU A 435 -14.75 32.91 -12.29
N ASP A 436 -15.07 31.98 -11.41
CA ASP A 436 -14.21 31.57 -10.29
C ASP A 436 -14.08 30.04 -10.13
N GLY A 437 -14.81 29.26 -10.94
CA GLY A 437 -14.80 27.78 -10.88
C GLY A 437 -15.49 27.19 -9.65
N LEU A 438 -16.14 28.02 -8.82
CA LEU A 438 -16.80 27.55 -7.62
C LEU A 438 -18.17 26.95 -7.96
N SER A 439 -18.56 25.92 -7.23
CA SER A 439 -19.87 25.28 -7.36
C SER A 439 -20.92 26.07 -6.60
N ARG A 440 -22.03 26.38 -7.28
CA ARG A 440 -23.20 27.07 -6.74
C ARG A 440 -24.47 26.34 -7.08
N ILE A 441 -25.49 26.45 -6.21
CA ILE A 441 -26.79 25.82 -6.41
C ILE A 441 -27.74 26.79 -7.11
N TYR A 442 -28.35 26.33 -8.19
CA TYR A 442 -29.32 27.06 -8.95
C TYR A 442 -30.64 26.27 -9.02
N ARG A 443 -31.76 26.96 -9.23
CA ARG A 443 -33.03 26.35 -9.55
C ARG A 443 -33.32 26.56 -11.03
N ILE A 444 -33.48 25.48 -11.79
CA ILE A 444 -33.94 25.52 -13.19
C ILE A 444 -35.38 24.99 -13.29
N PHE A 445 -36.12 25.44 -14.27
CA PHE A 445 -37.55 25.16 -14.39
C PHE A 445 -37.86 24.40 -15.67
N PHE A 446 -38.80 23.44 -15.60
CA PHE A 446 -39.23 22.66 -16.77
C PHE A 446 -40.04 23.51 -17.80
N ASP A 447 -40.64 24.60 -17.38
CA ASP A 447 -41.40 25.52 -18.25
C ASP A 447 -40.51 26.58 -18.94
N GLY A 448 -39.22 26.53 -18.73
CA GLY A 448 -38.22 27.40 -19.40
C GLY A 448 -38.16 28.83 -18.88
N ARG A 449 -38.77 29.13 -17.70
CA ARG A 449 -38.49 30.43 -17.06
C ARG A 449 -37.03 30.51 -16.60
N LYS A 450 -36.51 31.72 -16.55
CA LYS A 450 -35.11 31.96 -16.15
C LYS A 450 -34.84 31.48 -14.72
N PRO A 451 -33.62 30.91 -14.48
CA PRO A 451 -33.17 30.50 -13.15
C PRO A 451 -33.11 31.65 -12.16
#